data_2ad564cf4fa15158568735f480d8eeb4
#
_entry.id   2ad564cf4fa15158568735f480d8eeb4
#
_cell.length_a   1.000
_cell.length_b   1.000
_cell.length_c   1.000
_cell.angle_alpha   90.00
_cell.angle_beta   90.00
_cell.angle_gamma   90.00
#
_symmetry.space_group_name_H-M   'P 1'
#
loop_
_entity.id
_entity.type
_entity.pdbx_description
1 polymer ?
#
loop_
_entity_poly.entity_id
_entity_poly.type
_entity_poly.pdbx_seq_one_letter_code
_entity_poly.pdbx_strand_id
1 'polypeptide(L)'
;MKQLSEAQLQENWDKLIQVIKDTFEDGSERRENLLKMYHDLEDRMIVAPASGKEEYHYCHVGGYVEHVLHVVDTALQVSDTYESIGGHRDWTDEELVFSALHHDLGKVGDLNDEYYIPQDNDWRRKTLGEVYTQNTEIDNMRVPDRALFLLQHFGVKCSVNETLAIKLADGLYDESNEYYMKVFDAKRSLKSHLPLILHWADHMATKAEFDEWKRDDADNKEEMESKLENIKNI
;
A
#
# COMPACT_ATOMS: atom_id res chain seq x y z
N MET A 1 -18.35 2.48 6.69
CA MET A 1 -17.16 1.85 6.06
C MET A 1 -17.45 1.69 4.57
N LYS A 2 -16.50 2.09 3.71
CA LYS A 2 -16.55 1.92 2.25
C LYS A 2 -16.74 0.43 1.90
N GLN A 3 -17.54 0.14 0.90
CA GLN A 3 -17.74 -1.21 0.38
C GLN A 3 -17.64 -1.16 -1.14
N LEU A 4 -16.72 -1.94 -1.68
CA LEU A 4 -16.58 -2.11 -3.12
C LEU A 4 -17.50 -3.25 -3.61
N SER A 5 -18.16 -3.06 -4.73
CA SER A 5 -18.83 -4.13 -5.45
C SER A 5 -17.83 -5.08 -6.11
N GLU A 6 -18.26 -6.30 -6.41
CA GLU A 6 -17.41 -7.27 -7.15
C GLU A 6 -16.87 -6.68 -8.47
N ALA A 7 -17.67 -5.87 -9.17
CA ALA A 7 -17.25 -5.21 -10.40
C ALA A 7 -16.13 -4.19 -10.16
N GLN A 8 -16.17 -3.44 -9.05
CA GLN A 8 -15.12 -2.49 -8.68
C GLN A 8 -13.84 -3.20 -8.23
N LEU A 9 -13.95 -4.31 -7.49
CA LEU A 9 -12.79 -5.13 -7.13
C LEU A 9 -12.08 -5.65 -8.39
N GLN A 10 -12.84 -6.19 -9.35
CA GLN A 10 -12.30 -6.66 -10.62
C GLN A 10 -11.69 -5.53 -11.45
N GLU A 11 -12.35 -4.38 -11.55
CA GLU A 11 -11.83 -3.21 -12.26
C GLU A 11 -10.48 -2.73 -11.67
N ASN A 12 -10.37 -2.68 -10.35
CA ASN A 12 -9.13 -2.29 -9.67
C ASN A 12 -8.02 -3.32 -9.91
N TRP A 13 -8.35 -4.60 -9.87
CA TRP A 13 -7.42 -5.68 -10.20
C TRP A 13 -6.92 -5.59 -11.65
N ASP A 14 -7.84 -5.43 -12.60
CA ASP A 14 -7.49 -5.30 -14.01
C ASP A 14 -6.58 -4.08 -14.26
N LYS A 15 -6.82 -2.95 -13.57
CA LYS A 15 -5.95 -1.77 -13.60
C LYS A 15 -4.56 -2.08 -13.05
N LEU A 16 -4.46 -2.78 -11.93
CA LEU A 16 -3.19 -3.17 -11.32
C LEU A 16 -2.36 -4.05 -12.26
N ILE A 17 -3.00 -5.06 -12.86
CA ILE A 17 -2.35 -5.91 -13.86
C ILE A 17 -1.95 -5.13 -15.12
N GLN A 18 -2.76 -4.13 -15.52
CA GLN A 18 -2.44 -3.28 -16.65
C GLN A 18 -1.23 -2.38 -16.36
N VAL A 19 -1.10 -1.81 -15.16
CA VAL A 19 0.10 -1.06 -14.73
C VAL A 19 1.35 -1.91 -14.87
N ILE A 20 1.32 -3.18 -14.46
CA ILE A 20 2.46 -4.10 -14.62
C ILE A 20 2.80 -4.29 -16.10
N LYS A 21 1.77 -4.50 -16.95
CA LYS A 21 1.97 -4.71 -18.39
C LYS A 21 2.51 -3.48 -19.10
N ASP A 22 2.14 -2.30 -18.66
CA ASP A 22 2.57 -1.04 -19.28
C ASP A 22 3.97 -0.61 -18.81
N THR A 23 4.35 -1.00 -17.58
CA THR A 23 5.62 -0.59 -16.99
C THR A 23 6.78 -1.50 -17.41
N PHE A 24 6.57 -2.81 -17.47
CA PHE A 24 7.66 -3.77 -17.70
C PHE A 24 7.65 -4.31 -19.12
N GLU A 25 8.86 -4.46 -19.71
CA GLU A 25 9.05 -4.91 -21.08
C GLU A 25 8.38 -6.27 -21.34
N ASP A 26 7.64 -6.37 -22.44
CA ASP A 26 6.95 -7.59 -22.84
C ASP A 26 7.93 -8.74 -23.10
N GLY A 27 7.61 -9.92 -22.53
CA GLY A 27 8.47 -11.10 -22.61
C GLY A 27 9.74 -11.04 -21.76
N SER A 28 9.93 -10.00 -20.93
CA SER A 28 11.04 -9.97 -19.96
C SER A 28 10.78 -10.98 -18.82
N GLU A 29 11.86 -11.63 -18.35
CA GLU A 29 11.79 -12.54 -17.19
C GLU A 29 11.14 -11.86 -15.98
N ARG A 30 11.42 -10.57 -15.79
CA ARG A 30 10.87 -9.77 -14.69
C ARG A 30 9.35 -9.66 -14.78
N ARG A 31 8.81 -9.28 -15.94
CA ARG A 31 7.36 -9.17 -16.15
C ARG A 31 6.66 -10.51 -15.99
N GLU A 32 7.20 -11.58 -16.58
CA GLU A 32 6.63 -12.92 -16.46
C GLU A 32 6.57 -13.40 -15.01
N ASN A 33 7.65 -13.20 -14.23
CA ASN A 33 7.69 -13.56 -12.83
C ASN A 33 6.72 -12.71 -11.98
N LEU A 34 6.59 -11.41 -12.29
CA LEU A 34 5.59 -10.55 -11.64
C LEU A 34 4.17 -11.03 -11.93
N LEU A 35 3.82 -11.23 -13.19
CA LEU A 35 2.47 -11.69 -13.57
C LEU A 35 2.15 -13.05 -12.94
N LYS A 36 3.14 -13.95 -12.86
CA LYS A 36 2.97 -15.22 -12.14
C LYS A 36 2.71 -15.01 -10.66
N MET A 37 3.48 -14.16 -9.98
CA MET A 37 3.29 -13.84 -8.56
C MET A 37 1.89 -13.27 -8.30
N TYR A 38 1.48 -12.29 -9.10
CA TYR A 38 0.16 -11.67 -8.96
C TYR A 38 -0.95 -12.68 -9.20
N HIS A 39 -0.83 -13.54 -10.21
CA HIS A 39 -1.81 -14.61 -10.46
C HIS A 39 -1.88 -15.63 -9.31
N ASP A 40 -0.73 -16.07 -8.79
CA ASP A 40 -0.68 -17.05 -7.70
C ASP A 40 -1.24 -16.49 -6.37
N LEU A 41 -1.22 -15.16 -6.19
CA LEU A 41 -1.70 -14.47 -4.99
C LEU A 41 -3.03 -13.72 -5.20
N GLU A 42 -3.64 -13.80 -6.38
CA GLU A 42 -4.82 -13.04 -6.81
C GLU A 42 -5.97 -13.07 -5.81
N ASP A 43 -6.40 -14.27 -5.42
CA ASP A 43 -7.55 -14.47 -4.52
C ASP A 43 -7.42 -13.71 -3.20
N ARG A 44 -6.19 -13.56 -2.68
CA ARG A 44 -5.90 -12.83 -1.45
C ARG A 44 -5.69 -11.34 -1.68
N MET A 45 -4.99 -10.98 -2.75
CA MET A 45 -4.71 -9.58 -3.07
C MET A 45 -5.99 -8.79 -3.33
N ILE A 46 -6.92 -9.33 -4.10
CA ILE A 46 -8.18 -8.67 -4.46
C ILE A 46 -9.00 -8.29 -3.22
N VAL A 47 -8.97 -9.12 -2.18
CA VAL A 47 -9.78 -8.90 -0.98
C VAL A 47 -9.01 -8.29 0.19
N ALA A 48 -7.70 -8.19 0.13
CA ALA A 48 -6.89 -7.68 1.21
C ALA A 48 -7.25 -6.23 1.57
N PRO A 49 -7.36 -5.86 2.86
CA PRO A 49 -7.44 -4.48 3.29
C PRO A 49 -6.05 -3.82 3.30
N ALA A 50 -5.98 -2.49 3.16
CA ALA A 50 -4.73 -1.77 3.29
C ALA A 50 -4.30 -1.57 4.76
N SER A 51 -5.25 -1.59 5.70
CA SER A 51 -5.01 -1.39 7.13
C SER A 51 -5.99 -2.16 8.01
N GLY A 52 -5.70 -2.22 9.32
CA GLY A 52 -6.52 -2.96 10.28
C GLY A 52 -7.59 -2.14 11.01
N LYS A 53 -7.57 -0.80 10.92
CA LYS A 53 -8.49 0.10 11.66
C LYS A 53 -9.27 0.99 10.72
N GLU A 54 -10.54 1.24 11.06
CA GLU A 54 -11.44 2.11 10.29
C GLU A 54 -10.88 3.52 10.06
N GLU A 55 -10.23 4.10 11.06
CA GLU A 55 -9.62 5.43 11.00
C GLU A 55 -8.29 5.48 10.25
N TYR A 56 -7.80 4.35 9.75
CA TYR A 56 -6.62 4.28 8.92
C TYR A 56 -7.02 4.22 7.43
N HIS A 57 -6.03 4.25 6.56
CA HIS A 57 -6.27 4.24 5.11
C HIS A 57 -6.89 2.91 4.66
N TYR A 58 -7.94 2.99 3.88
CA TYR A 58 -8.62 1.90 3.15
C TYR A 58 -8.75 0.57 3.92
N CYS A 59 -9.28 0.64 5.15
CA CYS A 59 -9.59 -0.51 6.00
C CYS A 59 -10.89 -1.20 5.54
N HIS A 60 -10.90 -1.75 4.33
CA HIS A 60 -12.04 -2.47 3.74
C HIS A 60 -11.57 -3.51 2.74
N VAL A 61 -12.47 -4.42 2.34
CA VAL A 61 -12.19 -5.43 1.31
C VAL A 61 -11.77 -4.73 0.01
N GLY A 62 -10.61 -5.12 -0.53
CA GLY A 62 -10.03 -4.52 -1.73
C GLY A 62 -9.22 -3.24 -1.50
N GLY A 63 -9.13 -2.76 -0.26
CA GLY A 63 -8.41 -1.54 0.08
C GLY A 63 -6.93 -1.59 -0.26
N TYR A 64 -6.30 -2.77 -0.17
CA TYR A 64 -4.89 -2.95 -0.56
C TYR A 64 -4.65 -2.54 -2.02
N VAL A 65 -5.44 -3.04 -2.95
CA VAL A 65 -5.28 -2.75 -4.38
C VAL A 65 -5.56 -1.26 -4.67
N GLU A 66 -6.60 -0.68 -4.06
CA GLU A 66 -6.88 0.75 -4.19
C GLU A 66 -5.72 1.61 -3.69
N HIS A 67 -5.18 1.29 -2.51
CA HIS A 67 -4.05 2.01 -1.93
C HIS A 67 -2.80 1.92 -2.82
N VAL A 68 -2.44 0.73 -3.26
CA VAL A 68 -1.26 0.52 -4.12
C VAL A 68 -1.37 1.31 -5.42
N LEU A 69 -2.53 1.30 -6.08
CA LEU A 69 -2.77 2.11 -7.29
C LEU A 69 -2.65 3.62 -6.99
N HIS A 70 -3.22 4.08 -5.87
CA HIS A 70 -3.12 5.47 -5.45
C HIS A 70 -1.67 5.89 -5.15
N VAL A 71 -0.89 5.00 -4.51
CA VAL A 71 0.54 5.27 -4.25
C VAL A 71 1.34 5.31 -5.54
N VAL A 72 1.05 4.47 -6.55
CA VAL A 72 1.69 4.54 -7.87
C VAL A 72 1.46 5.91 -8.51
N ASP A 73 0.21 6.37 -8.58
CA ASP A 73 -0.14 7.66 -9.17
C ASP A 73 0.48 8.82 -8.40
N THR A 74 0.46 8.77 -7.07
CA THR A 74 1.06 9.79 -6.21
C THR A 74 2.58 9.81 -6.34
N ALA A 75 3.23 8.65 -6.46
CA ALA A 75 4.69 8.57 -6.61
C ALA A 75 5.18 9.23 -7.89
N LEU A 76 4.47 9.03 -9.00
CA LEU A 76 4.77 9.71 -10.26
C LEU A 76 4.62 11.23 -10.11
N GLN A 77 3.54 11.73 -9.49
CA GLN A 77 3.32 13.16 -9.26
C GLN A 77 4.36 13.78 -8.31
N VAL A 78 4.74 13.07 -7.24
CA VAL A 78 5.79 13.52 -6.30
C VAL A 78 7.14 13.58 -7.00
N SER A 79 7.46 12.59 -7.85
CA SER A 79 8.69 12.55 -8.64
C SER A 79 8.77 13.75 -9.59
N ASP A 80 7.69 14.05 -10.32
CA ASP A 80 7.61 15.22 -11.21
C ASP A 80 7.73 16.53 -10.44
N THR A 81 7.07 16.63 -9.29
CA THR A 81 7.16 17.79 -8.39
C THR A 81 8.59 18.00 -7.90
N TYR A 82 9.26 16.92 -7.47
CA TYR A 82 10.66 16.96 -7.01
C TYR A 82 11.59 17.50 -8.10
N GLU A 83 11.43 17.04 -9.35
CA GLU A 83 12.21 17.54 -10.48
C GLU A 83 11.90 19.01 -10.78
N SER A 84 10.62 19.41 -10.74
CA SER A 84 10.18 20.79 -11.01
C SER A 84 10.76 21.83 -10.04
N ILE A 85 11.05 21.44 -8.79
CA ILE A 85 11.67 22.30 -7.78
C ILE A 85 13.21 22.24 -7.79
N GLY A 86 13.81 21.56 -8.79
CA GLY A 86 15.25 21.47 -8.99
C GLY A 86 15.92 20.23 -8.40
N GLY A 87 15.15 19.24 -7.97
CA GLY A 87 15.66 17.94 -7.55
C GLY A 87 16.27 17.19 -8.74
N HIS A 88 17.30 16.41 -8.49
CA HIS A 88 17.90 15.54 -9.51
C HIS A 88 17.26 14.16 -9.42
N ARG A 89 16.60 13.75 -10.50
CA ARG A 89 16.01 12.43 -10.64
C ARG A 89 17.08 11.43 -11.09
N ASP A 90 17.41 10.48 -10.23
CA ASP A 90 18.44 9.44 -10.43
C ASP A 90 17.83 8.02 -10.47
N TRP A 91 16.54 7.92 -10.73
CA TRP A 91 15.77 6.67 -10.90
C TRP A 91 14.93 6.72 -12.18
N THR A 92 14.53 5.55 -12.65
CA THR A 92 13.60 5.40 -13.78
C THR A 92 12.14 5.33 -13.30
N ASP A 93 11.18 5.56 -14.22
CA ASP A 93 9.75 5.30 -13.92
C ASP A 93 9.50 3.84 -13.57
N GLU A 94 10.21 2.90 -14.22
CA GLU A 94 10.11 1.49 -13.91
C GLU A 94 10.51 1.19 -12.46
N GLU A 95 11.63 1.74 -11.96
CA GLU A 95 12.07 1.57 -10.58
C GLU A 95 11.08 2.18 -9.58
N LEU A 96 10.54 3.36 -9.91
CA LEU A 96 9.56 4.05 -9.06
C LEU A 96 8.25 3.28 -8.97
N VAL A 97 7.67 2.91 -10.12
CA VAL A 97 6.41 2.15 -10.19
C VAL A 97 6.59 0.77 -9.56
N PHE A 98 7.72 0.09 -9.83
CA PHE A 98 8.03 -1.18 -9.17
C PHE A 98 8.02 -1.05 -7.65
N SER A 99 8.69 -0.04 -7.12
CA SER A 99 8.79 0.16 -5.68
C SER A 99 7.43 0.51 -5.07
N ALA A 100 6.63 1.33 -5.75
CA ALA A 100 5.28 1.70 -5.32
C ALA A 100 4.32 0.50 -5.34
N LEU A 101 4.38 -0.36 -6.36
CA LEU A 101 3.56 -1.58 -6.44
C LEU A 101 3.83 -2.56 -5.29
N HIS A 102 5.06 -2.56 -4.76
CA HIS A 102 5.50 -3.63 -3.86
C HIS A 102 5.85 -3.16 -2.43
N HIS A 103 5.74 -1.85 -2.10
CA HIS A 103 6.08 -1.36 -0.77
C HIS A 103 5.28 -2.05 0.35
N ASP A 104 4.03 -2.32 0.08
CA ASP A 104 3.06 -2.94 0.99
C ASP A 104 2.74 -4.41 0.65
N LEU A 105 3.45 -5.04 -0.27
CA LEU A 105 3.18 -6.42 -0.71
C LEU A 105 3.13 -7.42 0.45
N GLY A 106 3.89 -7.18 1.51
CA GLY A 106 3.86 -8.01 2.72
C GLY A 106 2.52 -8.02 3.47
N LYS A 107 1.61 -7.08 3.20
CA LYS A 107 0.24 -7.06 3.73
C LYS A 107 -0.68 -8.11 3.09
N VAL A 108 -0.27 -8.72 2.00
CA VAL A 108 -1.00 -9.83 1.37
C VAL A 108 -0.87 -11.14 2.17
N GLY A 109 0.18 -11.26 2.97
CA GLY A 109 0.47 -12.45 3.77
C GLY A 109 1.76 -13.15 3.33
N ASP A 110 1.90 -14.43 3.69
CA ASP A 110 3.01 -15.26 3.24
C ASP A 110 2.63 -16.11 2.00
N LEU A 111 3.28 -17.25 1.81
CA LEU A 111 3.00 -18.12 0.67
C LEU A 111 1.67 -18.89 0.82
N ASN A 112 1.16 -19.07 2.03
CA ASN A 112 0.00 -19.91 2.33
C ASN A 112 -1.19 -19.11 2.88
N ASP A 113 -0.93 -18.14 3.77
CA ASP A 113 -1.95 -17.50 4.58
C ASP A 113 -1.93 -15.97 4.45
N GLU A 114 -3.08 -15.35 4.67
CA GLU A 114 -3.26 -13.91 4.67
C GLU A 114 -2.64 -13.23 5.90
N TYR A 115 -2.20 -11.97 5.74
CA TYR A 115 -1.67 -11.15 6.83
C TYR A 115 -2.77 -10.59 7.73
N TYR A 116 -3.87 -10.12 7.15
CA TYR A 116 -5.00 -9.59 7.88
C TYR A 116 -6.14 -10.60 7.93
N ILE A 117 -6.59 -10.92 9.15
CA ILE A 117 -7.79 -11.71 9.40
C ILE A 117 -8.85 -10.83 10.10
N PRO A 118 -10.15 -11.13 9.95
CA PRO A 118 -11.20 -10.39 10.66
C PRO A 118 -10.97 -10.37 12.17
N GLN A 119 -11.15 -9.19 12.79
CA GLN A 119 -11.09 -9.05 14.26
C GLN A 119 -12.30 -9.73 14.90
N ASP A 120 -12.09 -10.75 15.71
CA ASP A 120 -13.14 -11.53 16.40
C ASP A 120 -13.57 -10.92 17.73
N ASN A 121 -12.75 -10.04 18.32
CA ASN A 121 -13.02 -9.39 19.59
C ASN A 121 -13.96 -8.18 19.43
N ASP A 122 -15.21 -8.32 19.88
CA ASP A 122 -16.24 -7.27 19.79
C ASP A 122 -15.86 -5.96 20.48
N TRP A 123 -15.17 -6.02 21.61
CA TRP A 123 -14.73 -4.82 22.31
C TRP A 123 -13.68 -4.05 21.48
N ARG A 124 -12.71 -4.76 20.90
CA ARG A 124 -11.69 -4.13 20.05
C ARG A 124 -12.32 -3.50 18.81
N ARG A 125 -13.26 -4.18 18.16
CA ARG A 125 -14.01 -3.62 17.02
C ARG A 125 -14.75 -2.34 17.41
N LYS A 126 -15.53 -2.37 18.50
CA LYS A 126 -16.41 -1.26 18.90
C LYS A 126 -15.68 -0.09 19.57
N THR A 127 -14.60 -0.36 20.30
CA THR A 127 -13.90 0.64 21.10
C THR A 127 -12.67 1.19 20.41
N LEU A 128 -11.95 0.35 19.64
CA LEU A 128 -10.68 0.71 18.97
C LEU A 128 -10.81 0.84 17.45
N GLY A 129 -12.00 0.60 16.89
CA GLY A 129 -12.20 0.60 15.43
C GLY A 129 -11.38 -0.46 14.67
N GLU A 130 -10.92 -1.52 15.36
CA GLU A 130 -10.14 -2.59 14.75
C GLU A 130 -11.06 -3.55 14.01
N VAL A 131 -11.06 -3.48 12.68
CA VAL A 131 -11.84 -4.35 11.80
C VAL A 131 -11.09 -5.63 11.48
N TYR A 132 -9.78 -5.50 11.30
CA TYR A 132 -8.88 -6.60 11.03
C TYR A 132 -7.75 -6.62 12.07
N THR A 133 -7.21 -7.81 12.30
CA THR A 133 -6.02 -8.04 13.13
C THR A 133 -4.97 -8.82 12.35
N GLN A 134 -3.73 -8.75 12.79
CA GLN A 134 -2.67 -9.54 12.18
C GLN A 134 -2.90 -11.03 12.43
N ASN A 135 -2.73 -11.84 11.41
CA ASN A 135 -2.74 -13.29 11.52
C ASN A 135 -1.48 -13.76 12.28
N THR A 136 -1.68 -14.42 13.41
CA THR A 136 -0.60 -14.94 14.27
C THR A 136 -0.09 -16.30 13.86
N GLU A 137 -0.72 -16.94 12.88
CA GLU A 137 -0.28 -18.25 12.35
C GLU A 137 0.88 -18.11 11.34
N ILE A 138 1.08 -16.91 10.78
CA ILE A 138 2.23 -16.63 9.91
C ILE A 138 3.41 -16.08 10.72
N ASP A 139 4.63 -16.23 10.19
CA ASP A 139 5.83 -15.71 10.84
C ASP A 139 5.74 -14.20 11.10
N ASN A 140 6.18 -13.79 12.30
CA ASN A 140 6.26 -12.38 12.67
C ASN A 140 7.37 -11.69 11.89
N MET A 141 7.03 -11.19 10.73
CA MET A 141 7.93 -10.50 9.81
C MET A 141 7.37 -9.11 9.50
N ARG A 142 8.24 -8.09 9.40
CA ARG A 142 7.82 -6.74 8.97
C ARG A 142 7.30 -6.76 7.54
N VAL A 143 6.34 -5.89 7.25
CA VAL A 143 5.72 -5.81 5.92
C VAL A 143 6.75 -5.64 4.79
N PRO A 144 7.73 -4.71 4.87
CA PRO A 144 8.75 -4.59 3.83
C PRO A 144 9.65 -5.83 3.68
N ASP A 145 9.99 -6.49 4.80
CA ASP A 145 10.83 -7.70 4.75
C ASP A 145 10.08 -8.86 4.10
N ARG A 146 8.77 -9.01 4.40
CA ARG A 146 7.92 -10.02 3.75
C ARG A 146 7.72 -9.70 2.27
N ALA A 147 7.57 -8.43 1.90
CA ALA A 147 7.50 -8.02 0.50
C ALA A 147 8.74 -8.47 -0.28
N LEU A 148 9.94 -8.20 0.25
CA LEU A 148 11.20 -8.62 -0.37
C LEU A 148 11.35 -10.15 -0.40
N PHE A 149 10.90 -10.85 0.61
CA PHE A 149 10.86 -12.32 0.63
C PHE A 149 9.97 -12.87 -0.48
N LEU A 150 8.74 -12.33 -0.65
CA LEU A 150 7.82 -12.76 -1.71
C LEU A 150 8.42 -12.51 -3.10
N LEU A 151 8.96 -11.31 -3.36
CA LEU A 151 9.62 -11.00 -4.62
C LEU A 151 10.76 -11.98 -4.93
N GLN A 152 11.61 -12.27 -3.93
CA GLN A 152 12.69 -13.24 -4.07
C GLN A 152 12.15 -14.65 -4.35
N HIS A 153 11.09 -15.09 -3.64
CA HIS A 153 10.50 -16.41 -3.84
C HIS A 153 10.01 -16.63 -5.27
N PHE A 154 9.38 -15.61 -5.85
CA PHE A 154 8.89 -15.65 -7.23
C PHE A 154 9.96 -15.34 -8.28
N GLY A 155 11.22 -15.18 -7.88
CA GLY A 155 12.34 -14.92 -8.80
C GLY A 155 12.34 -13.51 -9.37
N VAL A 156 11.62 -12.56 -8.76
CA VAL A 156 11.60 -11.15 -9.16
C VAL A 156 12.86 -10.47 -8.63
N LYS A 157 13.74 -10.05 -9.52
CA LYS A 157 15.00 -9.37 -9.17
C LYS A 157 14.71 -7.90 -8.83
N CYS A 158 15.25 -7.43 -7.71
CA CYS A 158 15.22 -6.03 -7.30
C CYS A 158 16.60 -5.38 -7.49
N SER A 159 16.62 -4.13 -7.95
CA SER A 159 17.82 -3.29 -7.87
C SER A 159 18.09 -2.91 -6.40
N VAL A 160 19.28 -2.36 -6.13
CA VAL A 160 19.59 -1.84 -4.78
C VAL A 160 18.65 -0.69 -4.41
N ASN A 161 18.34 0.18 -5.38
CA ASN A 161 17.43 1.31 -5.17
C ASN A 161 16.02 0.85 -4.84
N GLU A 162 15.48 -0.11 -5.59
CA GLU A 162 14.15 -0.70 -5.33
C GLU A 162 14.09 -1.42 -4.00
N THR A 163 15.14 -2.20 -3.66
CA THR A 163 15.24 -2.88 -2.36
C THR A 163 15.19 -1.87 -1.21
N LEU A 164 15.96 -0.77 -1.32
CA LEU A 164 15.97 0.27 -0.31
C LEU A 164 14.66 1.08 -0.30
N ALA A 165 14.04 1.32 -1.44
CA ALA A 165 12.76 2.02 -1.52
C ALA A 165 11.66 1.23 -0.81
N ILE A 166 11.51 -0.06 -1.11
CA ILE A 166 10.55 -0.93 -0.44
C ILE A 166 10.86 -1.03 1.06
N LYS A 167 12.15 -1.26 1.42
CA LYS A 167 12.58 -1.41 2.81
C LYS A 167 12.30 -0.17 3.67
N LEU A 168 12.39 1.02 3.09
CA LEU A 168 12.31 2.30 3.79
C LEU A 168 10.97 3.03 3.57
N ALA A 169 9.97 2.39 2.99
CA ALA A 169 8.68 3.01 2.66
C ALA A 169 8.01 3.66 3.88
N ASP A 170 8.05 3.00 5.05
CA ASP A 170 7.52 3.55 6.31
C ASP A 170 8.33 4.76 6.83
N GLY A 171 9.46 5.11 6.21
CA GLY A 171 10.29 6.22 6.65
C GLY A 171 10.71 6.11 8.12
N LEU A 172 10.67 7.24 8.84
CA LEU A 172 11.03 7.28 10.26
C LEU A 172 9.91 6.82 11.21
N TYR A 173 8.76 6.38 10.69
CA TYR A 173 7.75 5.68 11.49
C TYR A 173 8.23 4.28 11.91
N ASP A 174 9.17 3.69 11.17
CA ASP A 174 9.94 2.52 11.61
C ASP A 174 11.31 2.96 12.12
N GLU A 175 11.55 2.84 13.43
CA GLU A 175 12.82 3.21 14.07
C GLU A 175 14.04 2.51 13.45
N SER A 176 13.87 1.30 12.87
CA SER A 176 14.98 0.59 12.21
C SER A 176 15.51 1.32 10.98
N ASN A 177 14.71 2.21 10.40
CA ASN A 177 15.07 2.99 9.22
C ASN A 177 15.99 4.18 9.57
N GLU A 178 16.12 4.53 10.86
CA GLU A 178 17.00 5.62 11.32
C GLU A 178 18.45 5.45 10.83
N TYR A 179 18.94 4.23 10.81
CA TYR A 179 20.30 3.92 10.32
C TYR A 179 20.53 4.40 8.88
N TYR A 180 19.49 4.37 8.04
CA TYR A 180 19.56 4.77 6.64
C TYR A 180 19.22 6.25 6.43
N MET A 181 18.27 6.78 7.18
CA MET A 181 17.65 8.08 6.93
C MET A 181 18.24 9.22 7.78
N LYS A 182 18.79 8.93 8.97
CA LYS A 182 19.40 9.92 9.86
C LYS A 182 20.92 9.97 9.69
N VAL A 183 21.41 9.98 8.45
CA VAL A 183 22.86 10.02 8.16
C VAL A 183 23.26 11.43 7.76
N PHE A 184 24.17 12.03 8.53
CA PHE A 184 24.74 13.36 8.25
C PHE A 184 26.03 13.30 7.42
N ASP A 185 26.61 12.12 7.24
CA ASP A 185 27.83 11.93 6.44
C ASP A 185 27.45 11.70 4.96
N ALA A 186 27.71 12.67 4.11
CA ALA A 186 27.43 12.61 2.68
C ALA A 186 28.06 11.39 1.96
N LYS A 187 29.14 10.82 2.50
CA LYS A 187 29.79 9.62 1.95
C LYS A 187 29.03 8.33 2.28
N ARG A 188 28.25 8.33 3.35
CA ARG A 188 27.48 7.18 3.85
C ARG A 188 25.97 7.31 3.60
N SER A 189 25.51 8.41 3.01
CA SER A 189 24.09 8.63 2.67
C SER A 189 23.60 7.65 1.62
N LEU A 190 22.28 7.54 1.52
CA LEU A 190 21.60 6.91 0.38
C LEU A 190 22.13 7.53 -0.92
N LYS A 191 22.35 6.71 -1.94
CA LYS A 191 22.88 7.17 -3.24
C LYS A 191 21.77 7.60 -4.20
N SER A 192 20.54 7.17 -3.93
CA SER A 192 19.33 7.59 -4.64
C SER A 192 18.32 8.18 -3.65
N HIS A 193 17.53 9.14 -4.13
CA HIS A 193 16.40 9.67 -3.40
C HIS A 193 15.09 8.89 -3.64
N LEU A 194 15.12 7.84 -4.46
CA LEU A 194 13.95 6.98 -4.70
C LEU A 194 13.26 6.52 -3.39
N PRO A 195 13.98 6.08 -2.32
CA PRO A 195 13.34 5.71 -1.07
C PRO A 195 12.57 6.86 -0.41
N LEU A 196 13.06 8.08 -0.51
CA LEU A 196 12.39 9.26 0.05
C LEU A 196 11.16 9.66 -0.76
N ILE A 197 11.25 9.59 -2.09
CA ILE A 197 10.13 9.87 -3.00
C ILE A 197 8.99 8.90 -2.73
N LEU A 198 9.29 7.60 -2.63
CA LEU A 198 8.29 6.59 -2.31
C LEU A 198 7.66 6.82 -0.93
N HIS A 199 8.48 7.05 0.10
CA HIS A 199 7.98 7.34 1.45
C HIS A 199 7.04 8.54 1.47
N TRP A 200 7.39 9.64 0.78
CA TRP A 200 6.53 10.83 0.72
C TRP A 200 5.24 10.56 -0.05
N ALA A 201 5.32 9.78 -1.14
CA ALA A 201 4.16 9.42 -1.94
C ALA A 201 3.16 8.58 -1.14
N ASP A 202 3.63 7.52 -0.49
CA ASP A 202 2.82 6.66 0.37
C ASP A 202 2.21 7.47 1.53
N HIS A 203 3.02 8.29 2.22
CA HIS A 203 2.51 9.12 3.31
C HIS A 203 1.45 10.13 2.84
N MET A 204 1.64 10.76 1.67
CA MET A 204 0.66 11.69 1.10
C MET A 204 -0.62 10.97 0.68
N ALA A 205 -0.51 9.81 0.02
CA ALA A 205 -1.65 8.98 -0.35
C ALA A 205 -2.46 8.58 0.89
N THR A 206 -1.80 8.05 1.93
CA THR A 206 -2.41 7.71 3.22
C THR A 206 -3.16 8.88 3.85
N LYS A 207 -2.62 10.13 3.78
CA LYS A 207 -3.31 11.31 4.31
C LYS A 207 -4.53 11.71 3.49
N ALA A 208 -4.44 11.62 2.17
CA ALA A 208 -5.59 11.88 1.29
C ALA A 208 -6.72 10.86 1.51
N GLU A 209 -6.38 9.58 1.67
CA GLU A 209 -7.32 8.49 1.98
C GLU A 209 -7.97 8.66 3.36
N PHE A 210 -7.21 9.14 4.34
CA PHE A 210 -7.77 9.48 5.66
C PHE A 210 -8.75 10.68 5.59
N ASP A 211 -8.45 11.68 4.76
CA ASP A 211 -9.36 12.81 4.57
C ASP A 211 -10.62 12.41 3.78
N GLU A 212 -10.52 11.44 2.86
CA GLU A 212 -11.67 10.81 2.21
C GLU A 212 -12.56 10.12 3.25
N TRP A 213 -11.97 9.24 4.07
CA TRP A 213 -12.70 8.56 5.14
C TRP A 213 -13.42 9.51 6.10
N LYS A 214 -12.78 10.63 6.50
CA LYS A 214 -13.42 11.64 7.37
C LYS A 214 -14.64 12.28 6.74
N ARG A 215 -14.58 12.58 5.42
CA ARG A 215 -15.74 13.15 4.71
C ARG A 215 -16.88 12.17 4.66
N ASP A 216 -16.60 10.93 4.30
CA ASP A 216 -17.62 9.87 4.25
C ASP A 216 -18.26 9.60 5.62
N ASP A 217 -17.48 9.63 6.71
CA ASP A 217 -17.99 9.44 8.07
C ASP A 217 -18.88 10.61 8.52
N ALA A 218 -18.53 11.85 8.15
CA ALA A 218 -19.33 13.03 8.42
C ALA A 218 -20.68 13.00 7.68
N ASP A 219 -20.65 12.70 6.37
CA ASP A 219 -21.85 12.61 5.53
C ASP A 219 -22.80 11.50 6.02
N ASN A 220 -22.28 10.34 6.42
CA ASN A 220 -23.06 9.25 6.99
C ASN A 220 -23.73 9.63 8.31
N LYS A 221 -23.05 10.41 9.18
CA LYS A 221 -23.63 10.90 10.45
C LYS A 221 -24.75 11.89 10.21
N GLU A 222 -24.60 12.85 9.31
CA GLU A 222 -25.64 13.81 8.95
C GLU A 222 -26.87 13.11 8.35
N GLU A 223 -26.68 12.12 7.50
CA GLU A 223 -27.78 11.32 6.93
C GLU A 223 -28.53 10.53 8.00
N MET A 224 -27.82 9.93 8.96
CA MET A 224 -28.43 9.21 10.08
C MET A 224 -29.23 10.15 11.00
N GLU A 225 -28.68 11.32 11.31
CA GLU A 225 -29.37 12.32 12.14
C GLU A 225 -30.65 12.81 11.45
N SER A 226 -30.60 13.10 10.15
CA SER A 226 -31.78 13.48 9.36
C SER A 226 -32.85 12.39 9.32
N LYS A 227 -32.45 11.11 9.18
CA LYS A 227 -33.39 9.98 9.25
C LYS A 227 -34.05 9.84 10.61
N LEU A 228 -33.29 10.04 11.70
CA LEU A 228 -33.81 9.98 13.05
C LEU A 228 -34.77 11.13 13.37
N GLU A 229 -34.51 12.35 12.87
CA GLU A 229 -35.43 13.48 13.00
C GLU A 229 -36.76 13.24 12.26
N ASN A 230 -36.67 12.68 11.04
CA ASN A 230 -37.87 12.34 10.28
C ASN A 230 -38.74 11.27 10.96
N ILE A 231 -38.15 10.29 11.64
CA ILE A 231 -38.87 9.26 12.41
C ILE A 231 -39.52 9.87 13.66
N LYS A 232 -38.91 10.84 14.32
CA LYS A 232 -39.47 11.51 15.52
C LYS A 232 -40.64 12.43 15.19
N ASN A 233 -40.79 12.85 13.96
CA ASN A 233 -41.85 13.76 13.48
C ASN A 233 -43.05 13.02 12.86
N ILE A 234 -43.10 11.67 12.95
CA ILE A 234 -44.24 10.80 12.60
C ILE A 234 -44.95 10.34 13.89
#